data_892327b7a2feac5fa5231f168cae5ed6
#
_entry.id   892327b7a2feac5fa5231f168cae5ed6
#
_cell.length_a   1.000
_cell.length_b   1.000
_cell.length_c   1.000
_cell.angle_alpha   90.00
_cell.angle_beta   90.00
_cell.angle_gamma   90.00
#
_symmetry.space_group_name_H-M   'P 1'
#
loop_
_entity.id
_entity.type
_entity.pdbx_description
1 polymer ?
#
loop_
_entity_poly.entity_id
_entity_poly.type
_entity_poly.pdbx_seq_one_letter_code
_entity_poly.pdbx_strand_id
1 'polypeptide(L)'
;MTGTPVHIWTASPRAFALRCMALFAVTFALLLPGVPFVGGPQALLAALCLSLIYMFVLDDFAEWRTHKNATWTLTPNALLYQNPMDDLDTHQVSLMDITAVKPRFWWDVVLRLSDGQAVTMRYIENPRQTRDLIQSTKDKMA
;
A
#
# COMPACT_ATOMS: atom_id res chain seq x y z
N MET A 1 -8.67 15.61 -22.82
CA MET A 1 -9.89 15.34 -22.02
C MET A 1 -9.77 14.00 -21.34
N THR A 2 -9.82 13.98 -20.05
CA THR A 2 -9.76 12.73 -19.30
C THR A 2 -11.10 11.99 -19.45
N GLY A 3 -11.04 10.68 -19.71
CA GLY A 3 -12.24 9.87 -19.79
C GLY A 3 -12.96 9.76 -18.46
N THR A 4 -14.16 9.18 -18.47
CA THR A 4 -14.90 8.88 -17.25
C THR A 4 -14.09 7.95 -16.36
N PRO A 5 -13.92 8.24 -15.05
CA PRO A 5 -13.18 7.37 -14.17
C PRO A 5 -13.78 5.96 -14.10
N VAL A 6 -12.95 4.95 -14.27
CA VAL A 6 -13.34 3.55 -14.13
C VAL A 6 -13.46 3.20 -12.65
N HIS A 7 -12.50 3.68 -11.84
CA HIS A 7 -12.47 3.43 -10.41
C HIS A 7 -11.62 4.48 -9.72
N ILE A 8 -11.95 4.77 -8.47
CA ILE A 8 -11.19 5.71 -7.63
C ILE A 8 -10.81 4.99 -6.35
N TRP A 9 -9.52 5.02 -6.02
CA TRP A 9 -9.00 4.46 -4.77
C TRP A 9 -8.57 5.58 -3.85
N THR A 10 -8.91 5.45 -2.58
CA THR A 10 -8.37 6.29 -1.52
C THR A 10 -7.52 5.42 -0.60
N ALA A 11 -6.61 6.05 0.17
CA ALA A 11 -5.84 5.32 1.16
C ALA A 11 -6.78 4.65 2.17
N SER A 12 -6.65 3.33 2.34
CA SER A 12 -7.56 2.54 3.18
C SER A 12 -7.04 2.45 4.61
N PRO A 13 -7.82 2.88 5.62
CA PRO A 13 -7.45 2.63 7.02
C PRO A 13 -7.33 1.15 7.35
N ARG A 14 -8.12 0.30 6.68
CA ARG A 14 -8.04 -1.16 6.86
C ARG A 14 -6.71 -1.70 6.37
N ALA A 15 -6.20 -1.21 5.24
CA ALA A 15 -4.90 -1.61 4.73
C ALA A 15 -3.77 -1.20 5.69
N PHE A 16 -3.85 -0.01 6.25
CA PHE A 16 -2.90 0.45 7.25
C PHE A 16 -2.97 -0.41 8.52
N ALA A 17 -4.18 -0.69 9.00
CA ALA A 17 -4.38 -1.56 10.17
C ALA A 17 -3.85 -2.98 9.92
N LEU A 18 -4.08 -3.52 8.73
CA LEU A 18 -3.57 -4.84 8.35
C LEU A 18 -2.05 -4.87 8.37
N ARG A 19 -1.41 -3.82 7.86
CA ARG A 19 0.04 -3.69 7.91
C ARG A 19 0.56 -3.66 9.36
N CYS A 20 -0.09 -2.88 10.23
CA CYS A 20 0.27 -2.81 11.64
C CYS A 20 0.12 -4.16 12.33
N MET A 21 -0.99 -4.86 12.06
CA MET A 21 -1.23 -6.20 12.62
C MET A 21 -0.20 -7.21 12.12
N ALA A 22 0.18 -7.14 10.86
CA ALA A 22 1.19 -8.03 10.29
C ALA A 22 2.56 -7.81 10.95
N LEU A 23 2.95 -6.56 11.16
CA LEU A 23 4.20 -6.24 11.85
C LEU A 23 4.17 -6.73 13.30
N PHE A 24 3.06 -6.53 13.99
CA PHE A 24 2.89 -7.04 15.35
C PHE A 24 2.98 -8.56 15.39
N ALA A 25 2.30 -9.25 14.48
CA ALA A 25 2.29 -10.71 14.43
C ALA A 25 3.68 -11.28 14.15
N VAL A 26 4.43 -10.68 13.21
CA VAL A 26 5.80 -11.10 12.91
C VAL A 26 6.71 -10.89 14.12
N THR A 27 6.60 -9.73 14.79
CA THR A 27 7.40 -9.44 15.99
C THR A 27 7.10 -10.44 17.11
N PHE A 28 5.82 -10.73 17.34
CA PHE A 28 5.41 -11.71 18.34
C PHE A 28 5.94 -13.11 18.02
N ALA A 29 5.87 -13.50 16.73
CA ALA A 29 6.39 -14.81 16.30
C ALA A 29 7.89 -14.93 16.53
N LEU A 30 8.65 -13.85 16.34
CA LEU A 30 10.09 -13.83 16.61
C LEU A 30 10.41 -13.92 18.09
N LEU A 31 9.48 -13.52 18.95
CA LEU A 31 9.65 -13.59 20.41
C LEU A 31 9.14 -14.90 21.02
N LEU A 32 8.44 -15.74 20.25
CA LEU A 32 7.91 -17.02 20.75
C LEU A 32 8.98 -17.91 21.40
N PRO A 33 10.20 -18.05 20.87
CA PRO A 33 11.22 -18.87 21.52
C PRO A 33 11.61 -18.37 22.91
N GLY A 34 11.36 -17.11 23.23
CA GLY A 34 11.64 -16.53 24.54
C GLY A 34 10.50 -16.70 25.58
N VAL A 35 9.32 -17.17 25.16
CA VAL A 35 8.17 -17.33 26.05
C VAL A 35 8.48 -18.22 27.27
N PRO A 36 9.17 -19.38 27.13
CA PRO A 36 9.50 -20.20 28.28
C PRO A 36 10.38 -19.49 29.32
N PHE A 37 11.10 -18.45 28.92
CA PHE A 37 12.02 -17.73 29.82
C PHE A 37 11.39 -16.51 30.46
N VAL A 38 10.52 -15.78 29.73
CA VAL A 38 9.95 -14.52 30.21
C VAL A 38 8.44 -14.60 30.48
N GLY A 39 7.76 -15.63 30.00
CA GLY A 39 6.31 -15.80 30.12
C GLY A 39 5.52 -15.18 28.97
N GLY A 40 4.31 -15.70 28.75
CA GLY A 40 3.45 -15.29 27.65
C GLY A 40 3.03 -13.83 27.72
N PRO A 41 2.48 -13.33 28.86
CA PRO A 41 2.07 -11.92 28.95
C PRO A 41 3.22 -10.93 28.74
N GLN A 42 4.41 -11.24 29.24
CA GLN A 42 5.60 -10.41 29.05
C GLN A 42 6.04 -10.41 27.58
N ALA A 43 5.98 -11.56 26.91
CA ALA A 43 6.31 -11.65 25.50
C ALA A 43 5.34 -10.83 24.65
N LEU A 44 4.05 -10.86 24.98
CA LEU A 44 3.02 -10.08 24.28
C LEU A 44 3.28 -8.59 24.46
N LEU A 45 3.57 -8.15 25.69
CA LEU A 45 3.89 -6.76 25.99
C LEU A 45 5.14 -6.30 25.24
N ALA A 46 6.19 -7.13 25.24
CA ALA A 46 7.42 -6.84 24.52
C ALA A 46 7.18 -6.73 23.02
N ALA A 47 6.35 -7.63 22.45
CA ALA A 47 5.99 -7.55 21.03
C ALA A 47 5.26 -6.25 20.70
N LEU A 48 4.33 -5.83 21.55
CA LEU A 48 3.60 -4.59 21.37
C LEU A 48 4.56 -3.39 21.42
N CYS A 49 5.43 -3.32 22.41
CA CYS A 49 6.40 -2.24 22.55
C CYS A 49 7.37 -2.17 21.36
N LEU A 50 7.91 -3.31 20.94
CA LEU A 50 8.82 -3.37 19.80
C LEU A 50 8.11 -2.98 18.50
N SER A 51 6.88 -3.41 18.30
CA SER A 51 6.10 -3.03 17.12
C SER A 51 5.89 -1.53 17.06
N LEU A 52 5.53 -0.91 18.18
CA LEU A 52 5.35 0.54 18.24
C LEU A 52 6.66 1.28 17.95
N ILE A 53 7.78 0.78 18.50
CA ILE A 53 9.10 1.36 18.22
C ILE A 53 9.44 1.26 16.73
N TYR A 54 9.21 0.09 16.12
CA TYR A 54 9.46 -0.09 14.69
C TYR A 54 8.60 0.85 13.85
N MET A 55 7.32 0.97 14.17
CA MET A 55 6.43 1.87 13.44
C MET A 55 6.87 3.32 13.55
N PHE A 56 7.36 3.71 14.72
CA PHE A 56 7.89 5.06 14.91
C PHE A 56 9.21 5.28 14.17
N VAL A 57 10.14 4.32 14.25
CA VAL A 57 11.45 4.42 13.58
C VAL A 57 11.32 4.37 12.06
N LEU A 58 10.39 3.55 11.53
CA LEU A 58 10.14 3.44 10.10
C LEU A 58 9.19 4.53 9.58
N ASP A 59 8.76 5.46 10.44
CA ASP A 59 7.87 6.55 10.08
C ASP A 59 6.53 6.10 9.49
N ASP A 60 6.04 4.92 9.88
CA ASP A 60 4.78 4.39 9.35
C ASP A 60 3.61 5.33 9.62
N PHE A 61 3.55 5.93 10.80
CA PHE A 61 2.51 6.89 11.13
C PHE A 61 2.62 8.17 10.31
N ALA A 62 3.84 8.67 10.12
CA ALA A 62 4.08 9.85 9.30
C ALA A 62 3.71 9.57 7.84
N GLU A 63 4.07 8.39 7.34
CA GLU A 63 3.74 7.97 5.99
C GLU A 63 2.23 7.83 5.80
N TRP A 64 1.53 7.24 6.77
CA TRP A 64 0.07 7.17 6.74
C TRP A 64 -0.56 8.57 6.72
N ARG A 65 -0.09 9.47 7.57
CA ARG A 65 -0.61 10.84 7.59
C ARG A 65 -0.38 11.56 6.28
N THR A 66 0.77 11.33 5.63
CA THR A 66 1.09 11.91 4.33
C THR A 66 0.19 11.35 3.23
N HIS A 67 -0.14 10.05 3.27
CA HIS A 67 -0.85 9.36 2.20
C HIS A 67 -2.34 9.17 2.43
N LYS A 68 -2.86 9.44 3.62
CA LYS A 68 -4.27 9.16 3.96
C LYS A 68 -5.26 9.90 3.07
N ASN A 69 -4.87 11.05 2.51
CA ASN A 69 -5.71 11.84 1.61
C ASN A 69 -5.34 11.66 0.13
N ALA A 70 -4.39 10.77 -0.16
CA ALA A 70 -4.00 10.47 -1.53
C ALA A 70 -5.11 9.75 -2.27
N THR A 71 -5.30 10.09 -3.54
CA THR A 71 -6.28 9.44 -4.41
C THR A 71 -5.61 8.90 -5.66
N TRP A 72 -6.04 7.71 -6.06
CA TRP A 72 -5.68 7.11 -7.33
C TRP A 72 -6.94 6.98 -8.16
N THR A 73 -6.92 7.48 -9.39
CA THR A 73 -8.08 7.43 -10.30
C THR A 73 -7.68 6.65 -11.54
N LEU A 74 -8.40 5.57 -11.81
CA LEU A 74 -8.23 4.80 -13.04
C LEU A 74 -9.18 5.33 -14.10
N THR A 75 -8.62 5.80 -15.22
CA THR A 75 -9.37 6.16 -16.42
C THR A 75 -9.14 5.08 -17.49
N PRO A 76 -9.92 5.08 -18.60
CA PRO A 76 -9.72 4.05 -19.62
C PRO A 76 -8.32 4.02 -20.26
N ASN A 77 -7.54 5.08 -20.14
CA ASN A 77 -6.23 5.18 -20.78
C ASN A 77 -5.09 5.56 -19.86
N ALA A 78 -5.37 5.91 -18.59
CA ALA A 78 -4.34 6.39 -17.67
C ALA A 78 -4.71 6.15 -16.23
N LEU A 79 -3.69 6.16 -15.37
CA LEU A 79 -3.84 6.13 -13.92
C LEU A 79 -3.37 7.49 -13.38
N LEU A 80 -4.23 8.16 -12.65
CA LEU A 80 -3.95 9.48 -12.09
C LEU A 80 -3.71 9.38 -10.60
N TYR A 81 -2.69 10.09 -10.12
CA TYR A 81 -2.35 10.15 -8.70
C TYR A 81 -2.38 11.61 -8.24
N GLN A 82 -3.03 11.83 -7.11
CA GLN A 82 -3.07 13.15 -6.47
C GLN A 82 -2.94 12.99 -4.97
N ASN A 83 -2.04 13.76 -4.37
CA ASN A 83 -1.87 13.81 -2.91
C ASN A 83 -1.77 15.27 -2.47
N PRO A 84 -2.83 15.84 -1.90
CA PRO A 84 -2.82 17.25 -1.47
C PRO A 84 -1.81 17.58 -0.38
N MET A 85 -1.37 16.57 0.39
CA MET A 85 -0.40 16.77 1.48
C MET A 85 1.04 16.82 0.98
N ASP A 86 1.32 16.16 -0.15
CA ASP A 86 2.66 16.04 -0.69
C ASP A 86 2.88 16.98 -1.87
N ASP A 87 1.93 16.95 -2.81
CA ASP A 87 2.00 17.72 -4.04
C ASP A 87 0.58 18.08 -4.48
N LEU A 88 0.35 19.33 -4.83
CA LEU A 88 -0.95 19.78 -5.30
C LEU A 88 -1.22 19.40 -6.76
N ASP A 89 -0.17 19.04 -7.51
CA ASP A 89 -0.28 18.66 -8.91
C ASP A 89 -0.72 17.20 -9.03
N THR A 90 -1.49 16.91 -10.08
CA THR A 90 -1.89 15.56 -10.42
C THR A 90 -0.81 14.89 -11.26
N HIS A 91 -0.31 13.75 -10.82
CA HIS A 91 0.62 12.92 -11.59
C HIS A 91 -0.14 11.90 -12.40
N GLN A 92 0.30 11.67 -13.63
CA GLN A 92 -0.37 10.77 -14.57
C GLN A 92 0.58 9.72 -15.08
N VAL A 93 0.10 8.46 -15.08
CA VAL A 93 0.83 7.33 -15.68
C VAL A 93 -0.05 6.73 -16.76
N SER A 94 0.46 6.67 -17.99
CA SER A 94 -0.25 6.02 -19.08
C SER A 94 -0.32 4.52 -18.86
N LEU A 95 -1.49 3.91 -19.10
CA LEU A 95 -1.63 2.46 -18.99
C LEU A 95 -0.73 1.70 -19.98
N MET A 96 -0.41 2.33 -21.09
CA MET A 96 0.51 1.73 -22.08
C MET A 96 1.95 1.65 -21.57
N ASP A 97 2.32 2.51 -20.62
CA ASP A 97 3.66 2.52 -20.03
C ASP A 97 3.79 1.50 -18.90
N ILE A 98 2.69 0.94 -18.42
CA ILE A 98 2.72 -0.06 -17.35
C ILE A 98 3.03 -1.43 -17.96
N THR A 99 4.17 -2.01 -17.59
CA THR A 99 4.58 -3.33 -18.08
C THR A 99 4.13 -4.46 -17.16
N ALA A 100 3.96 -4.21 -15.88
CA ALA A 100 3.52 -5.21 -14.93
C ALA A 100 2.80 -4.54 -13.75
N VAL A 101 1.79 -5.24 -13.22
CA VAL A 101 1.07 -4.83 -12.02
C VAL A 101 1.13 -6.01 -11.06
N LYS A 102 1.67 -5.80 -9.86
CA LYS A 102 1.83 -6.86 -8.87
C LYS A 102 1.32 -6.40 -7.51
N PRO A 103 0.48 -7.20 -6.84
CA PRO A 103 0.14 -6.91 -5.45
C PRO A 103 1.38 -7.16 -4.59
N ARG A 104 1.58 -6.30 -3.61
CA ARG A 104 2.66 -6.42 -2.65
C ARG A 104 2.06 -6.60 -1.27
N PHE A 105 2.34 -7.74 -0.64
CA PHE A 105 1.71 -8.09 0.62
C PHE A 105 0.18 -8.05 0.47
N TRP A 106 -0.54 -7.48 1.43
CA TRP A 106 -2.00 -7.36 1.41
C TRP A 106 -2.49 -5.92 1.40
N TRP A 107 -1.57 -4.95 1.23
CA TRP A 107 -1.90 -3.53 1.36
C TRP A 107 -1.30 -2.63 0.30
N ASP A 108 -0.46 -3.13 -0.60
CA ASP A 108 0.19 -2.33 -1.63
C ASP A 108 0.05 -2.97 -3.01
N VAL A 109 0.12 -2.13 -4.04
CA VAL A 109 0.21 -2.57 -5.44
C VAL A 109 1.42 -1.88 -6.07
N VAL A 110 2.29 -2.66 -6.71
CA VAL A 110 3.48 -2.14 -7.38
C VAL A 110 3.25 -2.16 -8.88
N LEU A 111 3.44 -1.01 -9.53
CA LEU A 111 3.35 -0.82 -10.96
C LEU A 111 4.77 -0.71 -11.51
N ARG A 112 5.14 -1.59 -12.45
CA ARG A 112 6.40 -1.47 -13.16
C ARG A 112 6.17 -0.77 -14.49
N LEU A 113 7.01 0.21 -14.78
CA LEU A 113 6.90 1.03 -15.98
C LEU A 113 7.92 0.61 -17.02
N SER A 114 7.66 0.96 -18.28
CA SER A 114 8.52 0.61 -19.41
C SER A 114 9.92 1.25 -19.32
N ASP A 115 10.06 2.34 -18.58
CA ASP A 115 11.35 3.01 -18.37
C ASP A 115 12.19 2.39 -17.24
N GLY A 116 11.72 1.29 -16.63
CA GLY A 116 12.40 0.62 -15.54
C GLY A 116 12.03 1.15 -14.16
N GLN A 117 11.26 2.22 -14.06
CA GLN A 117 10.81 2.76 -12.77
C GLN A 117 9.68 1.92 -12.20
N ALA A 118 9.49 2.00 -10.90
CA ALA A 118 8.38 1.36 -10.21
C ALA A 118 7.62 2.40 -9.39
N VAL A 119 6.30 2.32 -9.44
CA VAL A 119 5.40 3.18 -8.66
C VAL A 119 4.61 2.29 -7.72
N THR A 120 4.55 2.64 -6.44
CA THR A 120 3.82 1.87 -5.44
C THR A 120 2.53 2.60 -5.06
N MET A 121 1.40 1.92 -5.25
CA MET A 121 0.11 2.36 -4.71
C MET A 121 0.01 1.85 -3.28
N ARG A 122 0.05 2.75 -2.31
CA ARG A 122 0.08 2.39 -0.89
C ARG A 122 -1.32 2.35 -0.29
N TYR A 123 -1.50 1.49 0.70
CA TYR A 123 -2.73 1.38 1.49
C TYR A 123 -3.96 1.08 0.64
N ILE A 124 -3.81 0.08 -0.22
CA ILE A 124 -4.90 -0.41 -1.08
C ILE A 124 -5.58 -1.58 -0.36
N GLU A 125 -6.90 -1.51 -0.21
CA GLU A 125 -7.67 -2.49 0.56
C GLU A 125 -7.64 -3.88 -0.07
N ASN A 126 -7.75 -3.97 -1.40
CA ASN A 126 -7.76 -5.25 -2.13
C ASN A 126 -6.74 -5.22 -3.26
N PRO A 127 -5.43 -5.44 -2.97
CA PRO A 127 -4.39 -5.33 -4.00
C PRO A 127 -4.60 -6.25 -5.20
N ARG A 128 -5.05 -7.48 -4.98
CA ARG A 128 -5.28 -8.44 -6.07
C ARG A 128 -6.41 -7.99 -7.00
N GLN A 129 -7.51 -7.53 -6.42
CA GLN A 129 -8.64 -7.02 -7.19
C GLN A 129 -8.25 -5.75 -7.95
N THR A 130 -7.47 -4.88 -7.33
CA THR A 130 -6.93 -3.68 -7.96
C THR A 130 -6.03 -4.04 -9.13
N ARG A 131 -5.13 -5.01 -8.96
CA ARG A 131 -4.29 -5.52 -10.05
C ARG A 131 -5.13 -5.99 -11.22
N ASP A 132 -6.14 -6.81 -10.94
CA ASP A 132 -7.00 -7.39 -11.98
C ASP A 132 -7.76 -6.31 -12.73
N LEU A 133 -8.24 -5.28 -12.03
CA LEU A 133 -8.96 -4.17 -12.63
C LEU A 133 -8.05 -3.34 -13.53
N ILE A 134 -6.86 -2.99 -13.08
CA ILE A 134 -5.89 -2.23 -13.87
C ILE A 134 -5.47 -3.04 -15.10
N GLN A 135 -5.18 -4.32 -14.92
CA GLN A 135 -4.76 -5.18 -16.01
C GLN A 135 -5.86 -5.34 -17.07
N SER A 136 -7.11 -5.55 -16.63
CA SER A 136 -8.23 -5.69 -17.58
C SER A 136 -8.51 -4.39 -18.33
N THR A 137 -8.37 -3.24 -17.66
CA THR A 137 -8.54 -1.94 -18.30
C THR A 137 -7.44 -1.70 -19.35
N LYS A 138 -6.20 -2.06 -19.02
CA LYS A 138 -5.08 -1.99 -19.96
C LYS A 138 -5.32 -2.90 -21.17
N ASP A 139 -5.80 -4.12 -20.94
CA ASP A 139 -6.05 -5.09 -22.00
C ASP A 139 -7.11 -4.60 -22.98
N LYS A 140 -8.08 -3.82 -22.52
CA LYS A 140 -9.12 -3.23 -23.39
C LYS A 140 -8.56 -2.17 -24.33
N MET A 141 -7.39 -1.61 -24.02
CA MET A 141 -6.73 -0.63 -24.90
C MET A 141 -5.98 -1.29 -26.04
N ALA A 142 -5.59 -2.53 -25.85
CA ALA A 142 -4.76 -3.26 -26.83
C ALA A 142 -5.56 -3.76 -28.01
#